data_36ba099f4084866374a96c2e33d84f6d
#
_entry.id   36ba099f4084866374a96c2e33d84f6d
#
_cell.length_a   1.000
_cell.length_b   1.000
_cell.length_c   1.000
_cell.angle_alpha   90.00
_cell.angle_beta   90.00
_cell.angle_gamma   90.00
#
_symmetry.space_group_name_H-M   'P 1'
#
loop_
_entity.id
_entity.type
_entity.pdbx_description
1 polymer ?
#
loop_
_entity_poly.entity_id
_entity_poly.type
_entity_poly.pdbx_seq_one_letter_code
_entity_poly.pdbx_strand_id
1 'polypeptide(L)'
;RKQLNDFLRDTGLFFPIDPGADASIGGMAATRASGTNAVRYGTMRENVLSLTVVTADGRIVQTARRARKSAAGYDLTRLFVGSEGTLGIITEIRLKVYGIPESITSAVCQFEDLESAVSTSILIVQTGIPVARMELLDDVQMGACISYSKLEGYEEKPTIFFEFHGTETGAKEQAETVQAIAEEFGGSAFQWTSKMEDRNKLWQARHDAYYAA
;
A
#
# COMPACT_ATOMS: atom_id res chain seq x y z
N ARG A 1 -5.08 -9.70 -10.27
CA ARG A 1 -4.88 -8.25 -10.08
C ARG A 1 -4.26 -7.59 -11.32
N LYS A 2 -3.19 -8.14 -11.88
CA LYS A 2 -2.51 -7.56 -13.05
C LYS A 2 -3.47 -7.35 -14.23
N GLN A 3 -4.22 -8.37 -14.64
CA GLN A 3 -5.20 -8.28 -15.72
C GLN A 3 -6.24 -7.15 -15.51
N LEU A 4 -6.70 -6.95 -14.26
CA LEU A 4 -7.62 -5.85 -13.92
C LEU A 4 -6.97 -4.48 -14.18
N ASN A 5 -5.74 -4.27 -13.71
CA ASN A 5 -5.03 -3.00 -13.90
C ASN A 5 -4.63 -2.77 -15.37
N ASP A 6 -4.32 -3.83 -16.11
CA ASP A 6 -4.07 -3.73 -17.55
C ASP A 6 -5.34 -3.28 -18.29
N PHE A 7 -6.50 -3.81 -17.93
CA PHE A 7 -7.80 -3.40 -18.47
C PHE A 7 -8.19 -1.95 -18.09
N LEU A 8 -7.90 -1.54 -16.85
CA LEU A 8 -8.27 -0.21 -16.35
C LEU A 8 -7.36 0.91 -16.89
N ARG A 9 -6.14 0.60 -17.29
CA ARG A 9 -5.09 1.58 -17.66
C ARG A 9 -5.58 2.63 -18.66
N ASP A 10 -6.22 2.20 -19.72
CA ASP A 10 -6.68 3.09 -20.79
C ASP A 10 -7.87 3.97 -20.37
N THR A 11 -8.46 3.68 -19.23
CA THR A 11 -9.54 4.51 -18.64
C THR A 11 -9.00 5.58 -17.67
N GLY A 12 -7.69 5.63 -17.44
CA GLY A 12 -7.07 6.51 -16.45
C GLY A 12 -7.31 6.07 -15.00
N LEU A 13 -7.75 4.82 -14.80
CA LEU A 13 -8.05 4.27 -13.48
C LEU A 13 -7.10 3.12 -13.11
N PHE A 14 -6.99 2.85 -11.81
CA PHE A 14 -6.25 1.69 -11.29
C PHE A 14 -6.87 1.15 -10.00
N PHE A 15 -6.56 -0.11 -9.71
CA PHE A 15 -6.89 -0.77 -8.46
C PHE A 15 -5.62 -0.83 -7.58
N PRO A 16 -5.62 -0.19 -6.39
CA PRO A 16 -4.39 0.10 -5.66
C PRO A 16 -3.86 -1.05 -4.81
N ILE A 17 -4.69 -2.07 -4.48
CA ILE A 17 -4.26 -3.10 -3.54
C ILE A 17 -3.21 -4.00 -4.18
N ASP A 18 -2.04 -4.08 -3.53
CA ASP A 18 -0.81 -4.63 -4.07
C ASP A 18 -0.18 -5.70 -3.15
N PRO A 19 -0.85 -6.84 -2.93
CA PRO A 19 -0.23 -7.93 -2.20
C PRO A 19 1.07 -8.37 -2.89
N GLY A 20 2.00 -8.92 -2.13
CA GLY A 20 3.32 -9.34 -2.63
C GLY A 20 3.29 -10.35 -3.79
N ALA A 21 2.15 -11.02 -4.01
CA ALA A 21 1.94 -11.94 -5.13
C ALA A 21 0.91 -11.40 -6.14
N ASP A 22 0.97 -11.84 -7.39
CA ASP A 22 -0.11 -11.62 -8.36
C ASP A 22 -1.26 -12.57 -8.06
N ALA A 23 -2.23 -12.08 -7.29
CA ALA A 23 -3.35 -12.86 -6.78
C ALA A 23 -4.64 -12.62 -7.57
N SER A 24 -5.55 -13.58 -7.53
CA SER A 24 -6.92 -13.41 -8.03
C SER A 24 -7.69 -12.42 -7.15
N ILE A 25 -8.58 -11.63 -7.76
CA ILE A 25 -9.39 -10.66 -7.00
C ILE A 25 -10.30 -11.36 -5.98
N GLY A 26 -10.83 -12.54 -6.32
CA GLY A 26 -11.63 -13.35 -5.40
C GLY A 26 -10.82 -13.84 -4.19
N GLY A 27 -9.60 -14.32 -4.42
CA GLY A 27 -8.68 -14.72 -3.35
C GLY A 27 -8.30 -13.54 -2.46
N MET A 28 -7.99 -12.38 -3.06
CA MET A 28 -7.71 -11.15 -2.32
C MET A 28 -8.89 -10.72 -1.43
N ALA A 29 -10.13 -10.81 -1.93
CA ALA A 29 -11.32 -10.51 -1.14
C ALA A 29 -11.51 -11.52 -0.01
N ALA A 30 -11.34 -12.81 -0.30
CA ALA A 30 -11.50 -13.88 0.68
C ALA A 30 -10.48 -13.79 1.83
N THR A 31 -9.23 -13.42 1.55
CA THR A 31 -8.17 -13.28 2.57
C THR A 31 -8.05 -11.88 3.16
N ARG A 32 -8.90 -10.94 2.74
CA ARG A 32 -8.79 -9.52 3.13
C ARG A 32 -7.39 -8.96 2.84
N ALA A 33 -6.88 -9.23 1.64
CA ALA A 33 -5.53 -8.86 1.25
C ALA A 33 -5.23 -7.36 1.47
N SER A 34 -4.00 -7.10 1.85
CA SER A 34 -3.40 -5.79 2.02
C SER A 34 -2.25 -5.60 1.02
N GLY A 35 -1.42 -4.60 1.22
CA GLY A 35 -0.20 -4.30 0.46
C GLY A 35 0.42 -3.01 0.94
N THR A 36 1.52 -2.61 0.33
CA THR A 36 2.26 -1.40 0.73
C THR A 36 1.46 -0.12 0.50
N ASN A 37 0.56 -0.10 -0.47
CA ASN A 37 -0.35 1.02 -0.73
C ASN A 37 -1.49 1.17 0.30
N ALA A 38 -1.62 0.24 1.26
CA ALA A 38 -2.75 0.22 2.18
C ALA A 38 -2.78 1.40 3.16
N VAL A 39 -1.64 2.02 3.45
CA VAL A 39 -1.58 3.22 4.31
C VAL A 39 -2.43 4.35 3.72
N ARG A 40 -2.48 4.51 2.41
CA ARG A 40 -3.28 5.52 1.71
C ARG A 40 -4.66 5.03 1.29
N TYR A 41 -4.69 3.85 0.68
CA TYR A 41 -5.88 3.37 -0.03
C TYR A 41 -6.71 2.37 0.77
N GLY A 42 -6.23 1.94 1.95
CA GLY A 42 -6.86 0.86 2.71
C GLY A 42 -6.55 -0.52 2.13
N THR A 43 -7.20 -1.53 2.66
CA THR A 43 -7.08 -2.94 2.25
C THR A 43 -8.25 -3.34 1.34
N MET A 44 -8.38 -4.62 1.03
CA MET A 44 -9.59 -5.14 0.37
C MET A 44 -10.86 -4.77 1.12
N ARG A 45 -10.82 -4.66 2.46
CA ARG A 45 -11.96 -4.27 3.28
C ARG A 45 -12.57 -2.92 2.89
N GLU A 46 -11.73 -1.94 2.59
CA GLU A 46 -12.15 -0.58 2.22
C GLU A 46 -12.49 -0.47 0.73
N ASN A 47 -12.00 -1.39 -0.09
CA ASN A 47 -12.04 -1.33 -1.54
C ASN A 47 -13.06 -2.28 -2.18
N VAL A 48 -13.64 -3.21 -1.41
CA VAL A 48 -14.78 -4.00 -1.86
C VAL A 48 -16.07 -3.26 -1.50
N LEU A 49 -16.84 -2.89 -2.52
CA LEU A 49 -18.10 -2.14 -2.35
C LEU A 49 -19.31 -3.05 -2.16
N SER A 50 -19.33 -4.21 -2.82
CA SER A 50 -20.35 -5.22 -2.65
C SER A 50 -19.88 -6.57 -3.20
N LEU A 51 -20.54 -7.64 -2.75
CA LEU A 51 -20.30 -9.02 -3.15
C LEU A 51 -21.60 -9.69 -3.56
N THR A 52 -21.51 -10.62 -4.50
CA THR A 52 -22.47 -11.70 -4.67
C THR A 52 -21.84 -12.97 -4.13
N VAL A 53 -22.51 -13.64 -3.21
CA VAL A 53 -22.01 -14.82 -2.49
C VAL A 53 -23.03 -15.94 -2.55
N VAL A 54 -22.55 -17.17 -2.76
CA VAL A 54 -23.35 -18.40 -2.59
C VAL A 54 -23.05 -18.97 -1.21
N THR A 55 -24.06 -19.03 -0.35
CA THR A 55 -23.95 -19.57 1.02
C THR A 55 -24.01 -21.10 1.03
N ALA A 56 -23.65 -21.73 2.16
CA ALA A 56 -23.58 -23.20 2.29
C ALA A 56 -24.93 -23.90 2.01
N ASP A 57 -26.05 -23.23 2.22
CA ASP A 57 -27.40 -23.72 1.92
C ASP A 57 -27.85 -23.43 0.46
N GLY A 58 -26.93 -22.95 -0.39
CA GLY A 58 -27.18 -22.69 -1.82
C GLY A 58 -27.89 -21.38 -2.13
N ARG A 59 -28.15 -20.52 -1.14
CA ARG A 59 -28.76 -19.20 -1.39
C ARG A 59 -27.75 -18.24 -2.01
N ILE A 60 -28.21 -17.42 -2.94
CA ILE A 60 -27.45 -16.32 -3.53
C ILE A 60 -27.76 -15.05 -2.74
N VAL A 61 -26.76 -14.44 -2.16
CA VAL A 61 -26.86 -13.23 -1.35
C VAL A 61 -26.07 -12.11 -2.00
N GLN A 62 -26.69 -10.92 -2.16
CA GLN A 62 -25.98 -9.68 -2.49
C GLN A 62 -25.79 -8.87 -1.21
N THR A 63 -24.54 -8.58 -0.86
CA THR A 63 -24.19 -7.96 0.43
C THR A 63 -24.54 -6.47 0.48
N ALA A 64 -24.52 -5.78 -0.65
CA ALA A 64 -24.88 -4.36 -0.77
C ALA A 64 -25.30 -4.04 -2.21
N ARG A 65 -25.89 -2.86 -2.41
CA ARG A 65 -26.23 -2.28 -3.72
C ARG A 65 -25.04 -1.43 -4.25
N ARG A 66 -25.30 -0.61 -5.29
CA ARG A 66 -24.28 0.24 -5.93
C ARG A 66 -23.83 1.43 -5.07
N ALA A 67 -24.60 1.83 -4.07
CA ALA A 67 -24.31 3.00 -3.27
C ALA A 67 -23.07 2.80 -2.39
N ARG A 68 -22.11 3.72 -2.48
CA ARG A 68 -20.93 3.74 -1.60
C ARG A 68 -21.27 3.97 -0.14
N LYS A 69 -22.35 4.73 0.13
CA LYS A 69 -22.78 5.11 1.46
C LYS A 69 -24.14 4.46 1.76
N SER A 70 -24.21 3.73 2.86
CA SER A 70 -25.47 3.20 3.39
C SER A 70 -25.40 3.23 4.92
N ALA A 71 -26.51 3.57 5.57
CA ALA A 71 -26.71 3.47 7.01
C ALA A 71 -27.71 2.36 7.36
N ALA A 72 -28.12 1.52 6.39
CA ALA A 72 -29.15 0.51 6.56
C ALA A 72 -28.55 -0.87 6.85
N GLY A 73 -28.86 -1.40 8.04
CA GLY A 73 -28.54 -2.77 8.43
C GLY A 73 -27.06 -3.04 8.72
N TYR A 74 -26.73 -4.31 8.81
CA TYR A 74 -25.35 -4.76 9.02
C TYR A 74 -24.51 -4.64 7.74
N ASP A 75 -23.21 -4.40 7.90
CA ASP A 75 -22.25 -4.39 6.80
C ASP A 75 -21.83 -5.82 6.44
N LEU A 76 -22.68 -6.48 5.67
CA LEU A 76 -22.41 -7.84 5.23
C LEU A 76 -21.19 -7.93 4.30
N THR A 77 -20.89 -6.87 3.54
CA THR A 77 -19.73 -6.86 2.67
C THR A 77 -18.43 -7.09 3.47
N ARG A 78 -18.28 -6.33 4.58
CA ARG A 78 -17.11 -6.48 5.45
C ARG A 78 -17.12 -7.75 6.29
N LEU A 79 -18.27 -8.37 6.49
CA LEU A 79 -18.39 -9.69 7.10
C LEU A 79 -17.78 -10.79 6.21
N PHE A 80 -18.07 -10.75 4.90
CA PHE A 80 -17.59 -11.75 3.95
C PHE A 80 -16.13 -11.51 3.50
N VAL A 81 -15.65 -10.27 3.47
CA VAL A 81 -14.25 -9.95 3.15
C VAL A 81 -13.36 -10.44 4.29
N GLY A 82 -12.49 -11.40 4.00
CA GLY A 82 -11.62 -12.06 4.97
C GLY A 82 -12.24 -13.31 5.61
N SER A 83 -13.36 -13.81 5.08
CA SER A 83 -14.02 -15.02 5.60
C SER A 83 -13.34 -16.33 5.16
N GLU A 84 -12.42 -16.28 4.22
CA GLU A 84 -11.64 -17.43 3.71
C GLU A 84 -12.52 -18.66 3.33
N GLY A 85 -13.69 -18.37 2.75
CA GLY A 85 -14.64 -19.40 2.31
C GLY A 85 -15.52 -20.00 3.41
N THR A 86 -15.36 -19.61 4.67
CA THR A 86 -16.12 -20.18 5.81
C THR A 86 -17.59 -19.76 5.81
N LEU A 87 -17.94 -18.65 5.17
CA LEU A 87 -19.32 -18.13 5.13
C LEU A 87 -20.00 -18.35 3.77
N GLY A 88 -19.25 -18.66 2.74
CA GLY A 88 -19.76 -18.90 1.39
C GLY A 88 -18.72 -18.65 0.31
N ILE A 89 -19.13 -18.84 -0.95
CA ILE A 89 -18.29 -18.67 -2.14
C ILE A 89 -18.59 -17.34 -2.78
N ILE A 90 -17.58 -16.48 -2.90
CA ILE A 90 -17.66 -15.18 -3.56
C ILE A 90 -17.63 -15.39 -5.08
N THR A 91 -18.69 -14.97 -5.77
CA THR A 91 -18.86 -15.14 -7.22
C THR A 91 -18.74 -13.84 -8.01
N GLU A 92 -19.11 -12.71 -7.41
CA GLU A 92 -18.97 -11.38 -7.99
C GLU A 92 -18.46 -10.39 -6.96
N ILE A 93 -17.63 -9.44 -7.43
CA ILE A 93 -17.03 -8.42 -6.58
C ILE A 93 -17.14 -7.06 -7.27
N ARG A 94 -17.72 -6.08 -6.58
CA ARG A 94 -17.65 -4.67 -6.98
C ARG A 94 -16.52 -3.99 -6.24
N LEU A 95 -15.63 -3.38 -7.00
CA LEU A 95 -14.44 -2.74 -6.50
C LEU A 95 -14.53 -1.23 -6.59
N LYS A 96 -13.92 -0.56 -5.63
CA LYS A 96 -13.55 0.84 -5.73
C LYS A 96 -12.25 0.94 -6.50
N VAL A 97 -12.22 1.79 -7.52
CA VAL A 97 -11.02 2.13 -8.31
C VAL A 97 -10.70 3.60 -8.13
N TYR A 98 -9.48 3.98 -8.47
CA TYR A 98 -8.94 5.33 -8.27
C TYR A 98 -8.34 5.86 -9.56
N GLY A 99 -8.27 7.18 -9.70
CA GLY A 99 -7.51 7.81 -10.77
C GLY A 99 -6.02 7.48 -10.65
N ILE A 100 -5.37 7.21 -11.77
CA ILE A 100 -3.91 7.09 -11.82
C ILE A 100 -3.32 8.43 -11.40
N PRO A 101 -2.42 8.50 -10.40
CA PRO A 101 -1.81 9.76 -9.99
C PRO A 101 -0.99 10.36 -11.13
N GLU A 102 -1.08 11.68 -11.27
CA GLU A 102 -0.31 12.44 -12.27
C GLU A 102 1.19 12.32 -12.02
N SER A 103 1.59 12.37 -10.74
CA SER A 103 2.97 12.23 -10.31
C SER A 103 3.11 11.23 -9.18
N ILE A 104 4.18 10.45 -9.24
CA ILE A 104 4.61 9.53 -8.18
C ILE A 104 6.05 9.87 -7.85
N THR A 105 6.33 10.15 -6.58
CA THR A 105 7.67 10.43 -6.06
C THR A 105 7.98 9.43 -4.97
N SER A 106 9.16 8.80 -5.02
CA SER A 106 9.64 7.93 -3.94
C SER A 106 10.80 8.59 -3.21
N ALA A 107 10.89 8.33 -1.91
CA ALA A 107 11.99 8.80 -1.09
C ALA A 107 12.47 7.71 -0.13
N VAL A 108 13.68 7.91 0.38
CA VAL A 108 14.29 7.06 1.39
C VAL A 108 15.00 7.94 2.42
N CYS A 109 14.96 7.54 3.68
CA CYS A 109 15.65 8.20 4.77
C CYS A 109 16.21 7.19 5.74
N GLN A 110 17.45 7.39 6.21
CA GLN A 110 18.11 6.56 7.21
C GLN A 110 18.18 7.28 8.56
N PHE A 111 18.13 6.51 9.65
CA PHE A 111 18.14 7.01 11.02
C PHE A 111 19.22 6.30 11.83
N GLU A 112 19.73 6.96 12.88
CA GLU A 112 20.74 6.35 13.76
C GLU A 112 20.15 5.24 14.63
N ASP A 113 18.84 5.34 14.96
CA ASP A 113 18.14 4.38 15.79
C ASP A 113 16.70 4.17 15.35
N LEU A 114 16.11 3.06 15.82
CA LEU A 114 14.75 2.66 15.47
C LEU A 114 13.70 3.60 16.10
N GLU A 115 13.96 4.19 17.27
CA GLU A 115 13.04 5.10 17.96
C GLU A 115 12.82 6.37 17.15
N SER A 116 13.88 6.93 16.59
CA SER A 116 13.84 8.09 15.69
C SER A 116 13.03 7.81 14.43
N ALA A 117 13.25 6.66 13.79
CA ALA A 117 12.49 6.23 12.61
C ALA A 117 10.98 6.04 12.91
N VAL A 118 10.67 5.40 14.04
CA VAL A 118 9.29 5.18 14.48
C VAL A 118 8.61 6.51 14.84
N SER A 119 9.29 7.41 15.56
CA SER A 119 8.78 8.73 15.92
C SER A 119 8.46 9.58 14.70
N THR A 120 9.33 9.54 13.68
CA THR A 120 9.08 10.15 12.37
C THR A 120 7.80 9.60 11.73
N SER A 121 7.64 8.27 11.70
CA SER A 121 6.46 7.63 11.12
C SER A 121 5.18 8.02 11.87
N ILE A 122 5.22 8.09 13.18
CA ILE A 122 4.08 8.50 14.04
C ILE A 122 3.67 9.95 13.70
N LEU A 123 4.63 10.87 13.65
CA LEU A 123 4.33 12.29 13.39
C LEU A 123 3.78 12.50 11.97
N ILE A 124 4.31 11.80 10.97
CA ILE A 124 3.80 11.83 9.59
C ILE A 124 2.31 11.39 9.55
N VAL A 125 1.96 10.32 10.25
CA VAL A 125 0.56 9.85 10.32
C VAL A 125 -0.32 10.84 11.09
N GLN A 126 0.16 11.36 12.22
CA GLN A 126 -0.58 12.32 13.05
C GLN A 126 -0.85 13.65 12.33
N THR A 127 0.07 14.11 11.51
CA THR A 127 -0.10 15.33 10.69
C THR A 127 -1.03 15.13 9.48
N GLY A 128 -1.43 13.87 9.21
CA GLY A 128 -2.37 13.57 8.14
C GLY A 128 -1.79 13.68 6.73
N ILE A 129 -0.46 13.62 6.59
CA ILE A 129 0.18 13.61 5.27
C ILE A 129 -0.27 12.33 4.53
N PRO A 130 -0.85 12.45 3.33
CA PRO A 130 -1.41 11.30 2.62
C PRO A 130 -0.33 10.50 1.87
N VAL A 131 0.65 9.97 2.63
CA VAL A 131 1.69 9.11 2.05
C VAL A 131 1.06 7.90 1.35
N ALA A 132 1.54 7.55 0.17
CA ALA A 132 1.03 6.41 -0.56
C ALA A 132 1.58 5.09 -0.04
N ARG A 133 2.87 5.10 0.33
CA ARG A 133 3.57 3.99 0.98
C ARG A 133 4.52 4.55 2.04
N MET A 134 4.66 3.82 3.13
CA MET A 134 5.64 4.10 4.18
C MET A 134 6.04 2.77 4.82
N GLU A 135 7.28 2.35 4.56
CA GLU A 135 7.78 1.02 4.93
C GLU A 135 9.09 1.17 5.70
N LEU A 136 9.14 0.63 6.91
CA LEU A 136 10.31 0.65 7.79
C LEU A 136 11.03 -0.69 7.71
N LEU A 137 12.35 -0.64 7.51
CA LEU A 137 13.27 -1.75 7.77
C LEU A 137 14.17 -1.36 8.94
N ASP A 138 14.37 -2.28 9.88
CA ASP A 138 15.39 -2.12 10.93
C ASP A 138 16.81 -2.30 10.36
N ASP A 139 17.82 -2.12 11.18
CA ASP A 139 19.23 -2.24 10.83
C ASP A 139 19.59 -3.65 10.35
N VAL A 140 19.06 -4.70 11.00
CA VAL A 140 19.31 -6.10 10.66
C VAL A 140 18.73 -6.43 9.29
N GLN A 141 17.47 -6.08 9.07
CA GLN A 141 16.80 -6.32 7.78
C GLN A 141 17.43 -5.48 6.67
N MET A 142 17.87 -4.25 6.99
CA MET A 142 18.55 -3.40 6.00
C MET A 142 19.91 -3.99 5.61
N GLY A 143 20.69 -4.53 6.55
CA GLY A 143 21.93 -5.25 6.30
C GLY A 143 21.71 -6.47 5.38
N ALA A 144 20.66 -7.25 5.63
CA ALA A 144 20.28 -8.37 4.78
C ALA A 144 19.94 -7.91 3.35
N CYS A 145 19.15 -6.82 3.20
CA CYS A 145 18.80 -6.25 1.90
C CYS A 145 20.03 -5.72 1.15
N ILE A 146 20.94 -5.02 1.82
CA ILE A 146 22.19 -4.53 1.23
C ILE A 146 23.01 -5.69 0.66
N SER A 147 23.17 -6.76 1.44
CA SER A 147 23.94 -7.94 1.05
C SER A 147 23.27 -8.69 -0.12
N TYR A 148 21.96 -8.88 -0.08
CA TYR A 148 21.21 -9.65 -1.08
C TYR A 148 21.07 -8.89 -2.40
N SER A 149 20.63 -7.62 -2.34
CA SER A 149 20.34 -6.80 -3.53
C SER A 149 21.53 -5.96 -3.99
N LYS A 150 22.68 -6.06 -3.31
CA LYS A 150 23.91 -5.30 -3.59
C LYS A 150 23.65 -3.80 -3.68
N LEU A 151 22.95 -3.27 -2.66
CA LEU A 151 22.60 -1.87 -2.60
C LEU A 151 23.85 -1.03 -2.30
N GLU A 152 24.08 -0.01 -3.11
CA GLU A 152 25.18 0.94 -2.91
C GLU A 152 24.65 2.24 -2.30
N GLY A 153 25.43 2.86 -1.41
CA GLY A 153 25.12 4.15 -0.81
C GLY A 153 24.18 4.07 0.40
N TYR A 154 23.94 2.88 0.95
CA TYR A 154 23.17 2.67 2.18
C TYR A 154 24.04 2.05 3.27
N GLU A 155 23.77 2.43 4.52
CA GLU A 155 24.35 1.84 5.70
C GLU A 155 23.39 0.85 6.34
N GLU A 156 23.90 -0.04 7.21
CA GLU A 156 23.10 -0.95 8.03
C GLU A 156 22.45 -0.19 9.19
N LYS A 157 21.44 0.64 8.84
CA LYS A 157 20.70 1.52 9.75
C LYS A 157 19.21 1.41 9.51
N PRO A 158 18.36 1.69 10.52
CA PRO A 158 16.93 1.81 10.34
C PRO A 158 16.60 2.74 9.17
N THR A 159 15.82 2.27 8.23
CA THR A 159 15.55 2.97 6.97
C THR A 159 14.06 2.99 6.68
N ILE A 160 13.52 4.16 6.33
CA ILE A 160 12.13 4.30 5.89
C ILE A 160 12.10 4.59 4.39
N PHE A 161 11.29 3.82 3.67
CA PHE A 161 10.97 4.02 2.26
C PHE A 161 9.60 4.67 2.15
N PHE A 162 9.50 5.75 1.37
CA PHE A 162 8.28 6.51 1.16
C PHE A 162 7.86 6.52 -0.31
N GLU A 163 6.56 6.64 -0.55
CA GLU A 163 6.02 7.00 -1.86
C GLU A 163 4.89 8.01 -1.71
N PHE A 164 4.88 9.01 -2.55
CA PHE A 164 3.91 10.10 -2.59
C PHE A 164 3.17 10.10 -3.92
N HIS A 165 1.86 10.21 -3.89
CA HIS A 165 0.99 10.26 -5.05
C HIS A 165 0.23 11.58 -5.08
N GLY A 166 0.16 12.23 -6.24
CA GLY A 166 -0.60 13.48 -6.39
C GLY A 166 -0.39 14.14 -7.74
N THR A 167 -0.62 15.45 -7.77
CA THR A 167 -0.07 16.32 -8.81
C THR A 167 1.43 16.48 -8.62
N GLU A 168 2.15 16.98 -9.61
CA GLU A 168 3.59 17.21 -9.50
C GLU A 168 3.93 18.09 -8.28
N THR A 169 3.24 19.22 -8.12
CA THR A 169 3.42 20.12 -6.97
C THR A 169 3.04 19.45 -5.66
N GLY A 170 1.90 18.73 -5.60
CA GLY A 170 1.42 18.11 -4.38
C GLY A 170 2.30 16.96 -3.91
N ALA A 171 2.86 16.15 -4.82
CA ALA A 171 3.81 15.09 -4.47
C ALA A 171 5.13 15.68 -3.94
N LYS A 172 5.59 16.79 -4.52
CA LYS A 172 6.77 17.51 -4.06
C LYS A 172 6.56 18.12 -2.66
N GLU A 173 5.46 18.81 -2.41
CA GLU A 173 5.11 19.37 -1.10
C GLU A 173 5.05 18.30 -0.01
N GLN A 174 4.46 17.12 -0.31
CA GLN A 174 4.45 15.99 0.61
C GLN A 174 5.88 15.53 0.93
N ALA A 175 6.75 15.37 -0.07
CA ALA A 175 8.13 14.94 0.11
C ALA A 175 8.93 15.95 0.95
N GLU A 176 8.82 17.25 0.66
CA GLU A 176 9.49 18.32 1.41
C GLU A 176 9.01 18.37 2.88
N THR A 177 7.71 18.20 3.13
CA THR A 177 7.17 18.17 4.49
C THR A 177 7.65 16.93 5.26
N VAL A 178 7.67 15.77 4.63
CA VAL A 178 8.18 14.54 5.24
C VAL A 178 9.68 14.64 5.50
N GLN A 179 10.43 15.27 4.60
CA GLN A 179 11.86 15.53 4.80
C GLN A 179 12.08 16.38 6.05
N ALA A 180 11.36 17.49 6.20
CA ALA A 180 11.49 18.37 7.38
C ALA A 180 11.18 17.62 8.69
N ILE A 181 10.14 16.77 8.70
CA ILE A 181 9.81 15.93 9.85
C ILE A 181 10.94 14.92 10.12
N ALA A 182 11.46 14.26 9.10
CA ALA A 182 12.55 13.29 9.27
C ALA A 182 13.83 13.95 9.83
N GLU A 183 14.18 15.13 9.34
CA GLU A 183 15.32 15.92 9.82
C GLU A 183 15.19 16.31 11.31
N GLU A 184 13.96 16.61 11.78
CA GLU A 184 13.68 16.92 13.19
C GLU A 184 14.03 15.74 14.12
N PHE A 185 13.86 14.50 13.64
CA PHE A 185 14.21 13.27 14.36
C PHE A 185 15.58 12.70 13.97
N GLY A 186 16.46 13.51 13.38
CA GLY A 186 17.82 13.09 13.06
C GLY A 186 17.92 12.20 11.83
N GLY A 187 16.89 12.19 10.98
CA GLY A 187 16.94 11.51 9.70
C GLY A 187 18.03 12.07 8.79
N SER A 188 18.79 11.20 8.16
CA SER A 188 19.91 11.53 7.30
C SER A 188 19.74 10.95 5.90
N ALA A 189 20.50 11.48 4.95
CA ALA A 189 20.51 11.00 3.56
C ALA A 189 19.11 10.93 2.93
N PHE A 190 18.23 11.91 3.23
CA PHE A 190 16.92 11.98 2.61
C PHE A 190 17.08 12.20 1.10
N GLN A 191 16.80 11.16 0.32
CA GLN A 191 16.87 11.19 -1.12
C GLN A 191 15.50 10.92 -1.70
N TRP A 192 15.08 11.72 -2.67
CA TRP A 192 13.83 11.50 -3.37
C TRP A 192 13.99 11.62 -4.89
N THR A 193 13.16 10.88 -5.60
CA THR A 193 13.16 10.85 -7.06
C THR A 193 11.77 10.62 -7.62
N SER A 194 11.47 11.27 -8.73
CA SER A 194 10.29 11.01 -9.55
C SER A 194 10.59 10.12 -10.76
N LYS A 195 11.88 9.87 -11.05
CA LYS A 195 12.30 9.03 -12.18
C LYS A 195 11.91 7.58 -11.92
N MET A 196 11.21 6.98 -12.87
CA MET A 196 10.67 5.61 -12.74
C MET A 196 11.76 4.57 -12.47
N GLU A 197 12.92 4.66 -13.11
CA GLU A 197 14.01 3.71 -12.93
C GLU A 197 14.54 3.72 -11.49
N ASP A 198 14.78 4.90 -10.93
CA ASP A 198 15.31 5.06 -9.58
C ASP A 198 14.26 4.63 -8.53
N ARG A 199 12.99 4.98 -8.76
CA ARG A 199 11.89 4.48 -7.91
C ARG A 199 11.80 2.97 -7.91
N ASN A 200 11.88 2.34 -9.07
CA ASN A 200 11.84 0.89 -9.21
C ASN A 200 12.99 0.21 -8.46
N LYS A 201 14.20 0.78 -8.50
CA LYS A 201 15.34 0.27 -7.73
C LYS A 201 15.10 0.34 -6.23
N LEU A 202 14.58 1.47 -5.72
CA LEU A 202 14.26 1.63 -4.30
C LEU A 202 13.23 0.58 -3.85
N TRP A 203 12.14 0.42 -4.59
CA TRP A 203 11.09 -0.53 -4.23
C TRP A 203 11.51 -1.99 -4.45
N GLN A 204 12.40 -2.27 -5.41
CA GLN A 204 12.97 -3.61 -5.58
C GLN A 204 13.73 -4.04 -4.32
N ALA A 205 14.58 -3.17 -3.78
CA ALA A 205 15.29 -3.41 -2.54
C ALA A 205 14.33 -3.77 -1.38
N ARG A 206 13.23 -3.02 -1.25
CA ARG A 206 12.21 -3.31 -0.25
C ARG A 206 11.46 -4.62 -0.51
N HIS A 207 11.16 -4.95 -1.76
CA HIS A 207 10.51 -6.21 -2.12
C HIS A 207 11.42 -7.42 -1.87
N ASP A 208 12.72 -7.27 -2.09
CA ASP A 208 13.71 -8.31 -1.86
C ASP A 208 13.89 -8.62 -0.37
N ALA A 209 13.43 -7.75 0.54
CA ALA A 209 13.54 -7.93 1.99
C ALA A 209 12.98 -9.28 2.48
N TYR A 210 11.94 -9.81 1.83
CA TYR A 210 11.39 -11.13 2.17
C TYR A 210 12.32 -12.28 1.80
N TYR A 211 13.08 -12.13 0.72
CA TYR A 211 14.04 -13.16 0.26
C TYR A 211 15.41 -13.01 0.90
N ALA A 212 15.71 -11.83 1.42
CA ALA A 212 16.97 -11.51 2.08
C ALA A 212 17.03 -12.01 3.53
N ALA A 213 15.86 -12.18 4.17
CA ALA A 213 15.73 -12.75 5.51
C ALA A 213 15.76 -14.28 5.48
#